data_cd13b29d29a4aed9663d864337ef7bac
#
_entry.id   cd13b29d29a4aed9663d864337ef7bac
#
_cell.length_a   1.000
_cell.length_b   1.000
_cell.length_c   1.000
_cell.angle_alpha   90.00
_cell.angle_beta   90.00
_cell.angle_gamma   90.00
#
_symmetry.space_group_name_H-M   'P 1'
#
loop_
_entity.id
_entity.type
_entity.pdbx_description
1 polymer ?
#
loop_
_entity_poly.entity_id
_entity_poly.type
_entity_poly.pdbx_seq_one_letter_code
_entity_poly.pdbx_strand_id
1 'polypeptide(L)'
;MKNALLIVDVQNDFCPGGSLAVSDGDKIVPIINQIEDKFDFVISSQDWHPAATIHFEKWPPHCIAGTFGADFHPNLITDKIDLKLLKGTGNKDDGYSAFEATNVSLIDYLRKNQIQDLYVCGLATDYCVKATVLDAI
;
A
#
# COMPACT_ATOMS: atom_id res chain seq x y z
N MET A 1 14.43 -8.56 -18.63
CA MET A 1 13.82 -8.72 -17.29
C MET A 1 13.11 -7.46 -16.91
N LYS A 2 11.90 -7.59 -16.37
CA LYS A 2 11.12 -6.42 -15.95
C LYS A 2 11.11 -6.31 -14.44
N ASN A 3 11.12 -5.08 -13.94
CA ASN A 3 11.07 -4.78 -12.53
C ASN A 3 9.83 -3.94 -12.21
N ALA A 4 9.42 -4.00 -10.96
CA ALA A 4 8.31 -3.20 -10.45
C ALA A 4 8.65 -2.63 -9.08
N LEU A 5 8.16 -1.42 -8.83
CA LEU A 5 8.15 -0.81 -7.51
C LEU A 5 6.75 -0.96 -6.93
N LEU A 6 6.65 -1.58 -5.76
CA LEU A 6 5.40 -1.68 -5.01
C LEU A 6 5.45 -0.70 -3.84
N ILE A 7 4.57 0.30 -3.90
CA ILE A 7 4.44 1.34 -2.88
C ILE A 7 3.31 0.93 -1.94
N VAL A 8 3.66 0.51 -0.73
CA VAL A 8 2.71 -0.03 0.24
C VAL A 8 2.19 1.08 1.14
N ASP A 9 0.90 1.35 1.04
CA ASP A 9 0.09 2.10 2.02
C ASP A 9 0.64 3.47 2.42
N VAL A 10 1.12 4.26 1.48
CA VAL A 10 1.57 5.64 1.74
C VAL A 10 0.35 6.56 1.79
N GLN A 11 -0.43 6.39 2.85
CA GLN A 11 -1.72 7.02 3.05
C GLN A 11 -1.66 8.00 4.23
N ASN A 12 -2.57 8.97 4.24
CA ASN A 12 -2.58 10.02 5.25
C ASN A 12 -2.68 9.48 6.69
N ASP A 13 -3.48 8.45 6.93
CA ASP A 13 -3.64 7.89 8.29
C ASP A 13 -2.37 7.21 8.81
N PHE A 14 -1.46 6.81 7.95
CA PHE A 14 -0.18 6.24 8.35
C PHE A 14 0.95 7.27 8.43
N CYS A 15 0.66 8.52 8.12
CA CYS A 15 1.62 9.62 8.21
C CYS A 15 1.35 10.48 9.44
N PRO A 16 2.29 11.34 9.87
CA PRO A 16 2.08 12.22 11.03
C PRO A 16 0.77 13.01 10.92
N GLY A 17 -0.01 13.00 12.00
CA GLY A 17 -1.35 13.59 12.06
C GLY A 17 -2.48 12.63 11.73
N GLY A 18 -2.19 11.43 11.21
CA GLY A 18 -3.18 10.40 10.92
C GLY A 18 -3.56 9.58 12.15
N SER A 19 -4.62 8.79 12.02
CA SER A 19 -5.19 8.03 13.14
C SER A 19 -4.35 6.81 13.55
N LEU A 20 -3.47 6.34 12.68
CA LEU A 20 -2.55 5.24 12.96
C LEU A 20 -1.14 5.60 12.44
N ALA A 21 -0.64 6.74 12.87
CA ALA A 21 0.56 7.35 12.33
C ALA A 21 1.82 6.53 12.62
N VAL A 22 2.64 6.37 11.58
CA VAL A 22 4.02 5.89 11.68
C VAL A 22 4.92 7.09 11.92
N SER A 23 5.79 7.03 12.93
CA SER A 23 6.74 8.11 13.22
C SER A 23 7.59 8.41 11.98
N ASP A 24 7.62 9.67 11.55
CA ASP A 24 8.34 10.13 10.36
C ASP A 24 7.92 9.42 9.06
N GLY A 25 6.72 8.82 9.00
CA GLY A 25 6.27 8.07 7.83
C GLY A 25 6.24 8.89 6.55
N ASP A 26 6.00 10.19 6.64
CA ASP A 26 5.98 11.09 5.49
C ASP A 26 7.35 11.34 4.86
N LYS A 27 8.43 11.08 5.58
CA LYS A 27 9.80 11.33 5.10
C LYS A 27 10.21 10.41 3.95
N ILE A 28 9.55 9.28 3.77
CA ILE A 28 9.82 8.39 2.65
C ILE A 28 9.26 8.91 1.32
N VAL A 29 8.29 9.81 1.35
CA VAL A 29 7.57 10.28 0.14
C VAL A 29 8.51 10.93 -0.89
N PRO A 30 9.39 11.87 -0.53
CA PRO A 30 10.32 12.44 -1.51
C PRO A 30 11.26 11.39 -2.11
N ILE A 31 11.67 10.41 -1.31
CA ILE A 31 12.58 9.32 -1.77
C ILE A 31 11.85 8.45 -2.79
N ILE A 32 10.62 8.07 -2.50
CA ILE A 32 9.78 7.28 -3.43
C ILE A 32 9.62 8.03 -4.74
N ASN A 33 9.28 9.33 -4.68
CA ASN A 33 9.11 10.16 -5.86
C ASN A 33 10.36 10.18 -6.75
N GLN A 34 11.54 10.15 -6.15
CA GLN A 34 12.80 10.16 -6.89
C GLN A 34 13.09 8.85 -7.61
N ILE A 35 12.60 7.72 -7.08
CA ILE A 35 12.95 6.41 -7.65
C ILE A 35 11.89 5.85 -8.59
N GLU A 36 10.67 6.41 -8.63
CA GLU A 36 9.58 5.88 -9.44
C GLU A 36 9.95 5.71 -10.92
N ASP A 37 10.72 6.64 -11.48
CA ASP A 37 11.13 6.61 -12.89
C ASP A 37 12.08 5.46 -13.25
N LYS A 38 12.65 4.81 -12.25
CA LYS A 38 13.64 3.76 -12.46
C LYS A 38 13.04 2.39 -12.69
N PHE A 39 11.72 2.27 -12.62
CA PHE A 39 11.01 1.00 -12.69
C PHE A 39 10.16 0.91 -13.94
N ASP A 40 10.04 -0.31 -14.47
CA ASP A 40 9.18 -0.59 -15.62
C ASP A 40 7.70 -0.48 -15.24
N PHE A 41 7.36 -0.85 -14.00
CA PHE A 41 6.00 -0.77 -13.45
C PHE A 41 6.04 -0.13 -12.08
N VAL A 42 5.02 0.66 -11.78
CA VAL A 42 4.77 1.21 -10.45
C VAL A 42 3.39 0.74 -9.98
N ILE A 43 3.36 0.06 -8.85
CA ILE A 43 2.16 -0.51 -8.26
C ILE A 43 1.99 0.08 -6.87
N SER A 44 0.77 0.40 -6.49
CA SER A 44 0.48 0.89 -5.14
C SER A 44 -0.52 0.00 -4.43
N SER A 45 -0.46 -0.02 -3.09
CA SER A 45 -1.53 -0.58 -2.28
C SER A 45 -2.09 0.47 -1.33
N GLN A 46 -3.35 0.32 -0.99
CA GLN A 46 -4.05 1.13 0.00
C GLN A 46 -4.92 0.23 0.86
N ASP A 47 -4.91 0.47 2.17
CA ASP A 47 -5.98 0.01 3.03
C ASP A 47 -7.25 0.77 2.66
N TRP A 48 -8.35 0.03 2.51
CA TRP A 48 -9.61 0.57 2.06
C TRP A 48 -10.73 -0.08 2.87
N HIS A 49 -10.78 0.27 4.16
CA HIS A 49 -11.63 -0.41 5.12
C HIS A 49 -13.06 0.12 5.12
N PRO A 50 -14.07 -0.74 5.34
CA PRO A 50 -15.42 -0.25 5.65
C PRO A 50 -15.41 0.48 6.99
N ALA A 51 -16.36 1.40 7.18
CA ALA A 51 -16.46 2.19 8.40
C ALA A 51 -16.68 1.32 9.65
N ALA A 52 -17.34 0.17 9.49
CA ALA A 52 -17.57 -0.81 10.56
C ALA A 52 -16.92 -2.14 10.15
N THR A 53 -15.91 -2.56 10.87
CA THR A 53 -15.21 -3.83 10.63
C THR A 53 -14.61 -4.36 11.91
N ILE A 54 -14.53 -5.69 12.02
CA ILE A 54 -13.88 -6.35 13.17
C ILE A 54 -12.38 -6.04 13.24
N HIS A 55 -11.77 -5.63 12.14
CA HIS A 55 -10.39 -5.17 12.11
C HIS A 55 -10.15 -4.04 13.11
N PHE A 56 -11.14 -3.17 13.31
CA PHE A 56 -11.06 -2.05 14.25
C PHE A 56 -11.26 -2.44 15.73
N GLU A 57 -11.54 -3.70 16.01
CA GLU A 57 -11.46 -4.22 17.37
C GLU A 57 -10.01 -4.36 17.85
N LYS A 58 -9.09 -4.62 16.91
CA LYS A 58 -7.66 -4.76 17.15
C LYS A 58 -6.92 -3.43 16.96
N TRP A 59 -7.32 -2.64 15.98
CA TRP A 59 -6.67 -1.39 15.59
C TRP A 59 -7.64 -0.21 15.73
N PRO A 60 -7.16 1.02 15.99
CA PRO A 60 -8.03 2.19 15.90
C PRO A 60 -8.56 2.35 14.47
N PRO A 61 -9.75 2.93 14.28
CA PRO A 61 -10.25 3.20 12.93
C PRO A 61 -9.24 4.00 12.11
N HIS A 62 -8.94 3.51 10.91
CA HIS A 62 -8.00 4.12 9.99
C HIS A 62 -8.31 3.71 8.57
N CYS A 63 -7.89 4.53 7.61
CA CYS A 63 -8.01 4.26 6.17
C CYS A 63 -9.41 3.79 5.77
N ILE A 64 -10.43 4.49 6.29
CA ILE A 64 -11.83 4.21 5.93
C ILE A 64 -12.05 4.62 4.48
N ALA A 65 -12.62 3.72 3.69
CA ALA A 65 -12.87 3.93 2.27
C ALA A 65 -13.55 5.27 1.99
N GLY A 66 -13.01 6.03 1.02
CA GLY A 66 -13.57 7.31 0.61
C GLY A 66 -13.26 8.48 1.51
N THR A 67 -12.41 8.32 2.54
CA THR A 67 -12.01 9.40 3.44
C THR A 67 -10.62 9.93 3.10
N PHE A 68 -10.32 11.14 3.60
CA PHE A 68 -8.98 11.73 3.48
C PHE A 68 -7.90 10.83 4.09
N GLY A 69 -8.20 10.14 5.20
CA GLY A 69 -7.25 9.23 5.83
C GLY A 69 -6.81 8.08 4.95
N ALA A 70 -7.70 7.60 4.09
CA ALA A 70 -7.40 6.52 3.14
C ALA A 70 -6.70 7.02 1.87
N ASP A 71 -6.73 8.31 1.57
CA ASP A 71 -6.07 8.86 0.40
C ASP A 71 -4.55 8.78 0.53
N PHE A 72 -3.87 8.73 -0.62
CA PHE A 72 -2.41 8.85 -0.64
C PHE A 72 -1.95 10.17 -0.02
N HIS A 73 -0.78 10.15 0.60
CA HIS A 73 -0.15 11.39 1.05
C HIS A 73 -0.09 12.38 -0.13
N PRO A 74 -0.47 13.67 0.09
CA PRO A 74 -0.61 14.63 -1.01
C PRO A 74 0.68 14.90 -1.79
N ASN A 75 1.83 14.66 -1.19
CA ASN A 75 3.13 14.86 -1.83
C ASN A 75 3.62 13.63 -2.62
N LEU A 76 2.92 12.49 -2.52
CA LEU A 76 3.26 11.33 -3.34
C LEU A 76 2.86 11.58 -4.79
N ILE A 77 3.80 11.38 -5.71
CA ILE A 77 3.51 11.43 -7.14
C ILE A 77 2.74 10.17 -7.53
N THR A 78 1.52 10.34 -8.00
CA THR A 78 0.62 9.22 -8.34
C THR A 78 0.43 9.03 -9.84
N ASP A 79 0.90 9.95 -10.66
CA ASP A 79 0.70 9.93 -12.11
C ASP A 79 1.33 8.71 -12.78
N LYS A 80 2.37 8.16 -12.18
CA LYS A 80 3.14 7.03 -12.72
C LYS A 80 2.65 5.68 -12.22
N ILE A 81 1.65 5.65 -11.35
CA ILE A 81 1.12 4.40 -10.81
C ILE A 81 0.31 3.68 -11.88
N ASP A 82 0.76 2.48 -12.26
CA ASP A 82 0.11 1.66 -13.28
C ASP A 82 -1.04 0.85 -12.73
N LEU A 83 -0.95 0.43 -11.47
CA LEU A 83 -1.96 -0.39 -10.81
C LEU A 83 -2.13 0.03 -9.36
N LYS A 84 -3.36 0.28 -8.96
CA LYS A 84 -3.74 0.59 -7.57
C LYS A 84 -4.48 -0.60 -6.97
N LEU A 85 -3.92 -1.17 -5.91
CA LEU A 85 -4.50 -2.29 -5.18
C LEU A 85 -5.25 -1.77 -3.95
N LEU A 86 -6.43 -2.33 -3.72
CA LEU A 86 -7.25 -2.03 -2.54
C LEU A 86 -7.37 -3.28 -1.70
N LYS A 87 -7.06 -3.19 -0.42
CA LYS A 87 -7.08 -4.32 0.51
C LYS A 87 -7.81 -3.97 1.79
N GLY A 88 -8.15 -4.98 2.58
CA GLY A 88 -8.90 -4.78 3.83
C GLY A 88 -10.31 -4.27 3.59
N THR A 89 -10.92 -4.60 2.47
CA THR A 89 -12.22 -4.06 2.04
C THR A 89 -13.42 -4.75 2.66
N GLY A 90 -13.23 -5.87 3.35
CA GLY A 90 -14.29 -6.63 3.99
C GLY A 90 -14.31 -6.49 5.50
N ASN A 91 -15.33 -7.07 6.13
CA ASN A 91 -15.45 -7.13 7.58
C ASN A 91 -14.61 -8.29 8.13
N LYS A 92 -13.28 -8.15 8.06
CA LYS A 92 -12.30 -9.16 8.47
C LYS A 92 -11.08 -8.48 9.07
N ASP A 93 -10.34 -9.21 9.89
CA ASP A 93 -9.02 -8.80 10.34
C ASP A 93 -7.98 -9.28 9.31
N ASP A 94 -7.90 -8.59 8.18
CA ASP A 94 -6.99 -8.88 7.08
C ASP A 94 -6.46 -7.56 6.46
N GLY A 95 -5.89 -7.65 5.26
CA GLY A 95 -5.42 -6.46 4.54
C GLY A 95 -4.03 -6.01 4.96
N TYR A 96 -3.23 -6.90 5.53
CA TYR A 96 -1.84 -6.58 5.88
C TYR A 96 -0.95 -6.62 4.65
N SER A 97 -1.08 -7.64 3.81
CA SER A 97 -0.27 -7.83 2.61
C SER A 97 -0.98 -7.29 1.37
N ALA A 98 -0.20 -6.69 0.46
CA ALA A 98 -0.71 -6.26 -0.85
C ALA A 98 -1.23 -7.44 -1.68
N PHE A 99 -0.77 -8.67 -1.41
CA PHE A 99 -1.29 -9.88 -2.07
C PHE A 99 -2.71 -10.24 -1.62
N GLU A 100 -3.22 -9.60 -0.57
CA GLU A 100 -4.62 -9.75 -0.12
C GLU A 100 -5.58 -8.77 -0.80
N ALA A 101 -5.12 -7.99 -1.79
CA ALA A 101 -5.95 -7.05 -2.51
C ALA A 101 -7.17 -7.74 -3.12
N THR A 102 -8.33 -7.07 -3.03
CA THR A 102 -9.62 -7.64 -3.45
C THR A 102 -10.10 -7.11 -4.79
N ASN A 103 -9.57 -5.99 -5.26
CA ASN A 103 -9.97 -5.42 -6.55
C ASN A 103 -9.22 -6.02 -7.74
N VAL A 104 -7.96 -6.41 -7.54
CA VAL A 104 -7.12 -7.03 -8.58
C VAL A 104 -6.21 -8.07 -7.91
N SER A 105 -5.95 -9.18 -8.59
CA SER A 105 -4.97 -10.17 -8.14
C SER A 105 -3.56 -9.68 -8.45
N LEU A 106 -2.78 -9.35 -7.42
CA LEU A 106 -1.40 -8.90 -7.61
C LEU A 106 -0.53 -9.99 -8.24
N ILE A 107 -0.66 -11.24 -7.78
CA ILE A 107 0.18 -12.31 -8.32
C ILE A 107 -0.07 -12.53 -9.82
N ASP A 108 -1.33 -12.45 -10.26
CA ASP A 108 -1.67 -12.60 -11.67
C ASP A 108 -1.12 -11.43 -12.49
N TYR A 109 -1.19 -10.21 -11.96
CA TYR A 109 -0.61 -9.04 -12.60
C TYR A 109 0.90 -9.17 -12.79
N LEU A 110 1.60 -9.62 -11.76
CA LEU A 110 3.05 -9.81 -11.82
C LEU A 110 3.43 -10.87 -12.88
N ARG A 111 2.70 -11.97 -12.91
CA ARG A 111 2.93 -13.06 -13.88
C ARG A 111 2.62 -12.63 -15.30
N LYS A 112 1.49 -11.97 -15.50
CA LYS A 112 1.05 -11.51 -16.83
C LYS A 112 2.05 -10.54 -17.45
N ASN A 113 2.64 -9.67 -16.65
CA ASN A 113 3.58 -8.66 -17.11
C ASN A 113 5.04 -9.12 -17.03
N GLN A 114 5.27 -10.39 -16.69
CA GLN A 114 6.62 -11.00 -16.64
C GLN A 114 7.57 -10.22 -15.73
N ILE A 115 7.05 -9.74 -14.61
CA ILE A 115 7.84 -9.02 -13.61
C ILE A 115 8.62 -10.05 -12.79
N GLN A 116 9.94 -9.91 -12.78
CA GLN A 116 10.85 -10.83 -12.09
C GLN A 116 11.41 -10.24 -10.81
N ASP A 117 11.63 -8.94 -10.79
CA ASP A 117 12.18 -8.25 -9.64
C ASP A 117 11.14 -7.28 -9.06
N LEU A 118 10.75 -7.53 -7.82
CA LEU A 118 9.80 -6.70 -7.10
C LEU A 118 10.51 -5.97 -5.97
N TYR A 119 10.49 -4.65 -6.03
CA TYR A 119 11.03 -3.78 -4.99
C TYR A 119 9.87 -3.25 -4.16
N VAL A 120 9.95 -3.37 -2.85
CA VAL A 120 8.87 -3.00 -1.94
C VAL A 120 9.33 -1.84 -1.05
N CYS A 121 8.49 -0.82 -0.98
CA CYS A 121 8.67 0.31 -0.07
C CYS A 121 7.33 0.67 0.56
N GLY A 122 7.33 1.60 1.50
CA GLY A 122 6.08 2.11 2.07
C GLY A 122 5.98 1.96 3.58
N LEU A 123 4.75 1.82 4.06
CA LEU A 123 4.37 1.82 5.47
C LEU A 123 3.42 0.66 5.81
N ALA A 124 3.39 0.08 6.99
CA ALA A 124 4.44 0.23 7.97
C ALA A 124 5.42 -0.94 7.82
N THR A 125 6.69 -0.70 8.09
CA THR A 125 7.75 -1.68 7.83
C THR A 125 7.53 -3.01 8.57
N ASP A 126 7.07 -2.96 9.80
CA ASP A 126 6.87 -4.14 10.66
C ASP A 126 5.49 -4.80 10.50
N TYR A 127 4.60 -4.26 9.68
CA TYR A 127 3.26 -4.82 9.40
C TYR A 127 3.04 -5.03 7.91
N CYS A 128 2.47 -4.06 7.20
CA CYS A 128 2.06 -4.23 5.81
C CYS A 128 3.24 -4.48 4.86
N VAL A 129 4.35 -3.78 5.04
CA VAL A 129 5.56 -4.01 4.24
C VAL A 129 6.11 -5.42 4.51
N LYS A 130 6.24 -5.79 5.78
CA LYS A 130 6.71 -7.13 6.17
C LYS A 130 5.83 -8.24 5.61
N ALA A 131 4.52 -8.13 5.78
CA ALA A 131 3.57 -9.14 5.29
C ALA A 131 3.65 -9.28 3.76
N THR A 132 3.74 -8.16 3.05
CA THR A 132 3.85 -8.15 1.59
C THR A 132 5.15 -8.82 1.12
N VAL A 133 6.27 -8.52 1.75
CA VAL A 133 7.57 -9.10 1.39
C VAL A 133 7.56 -10.61 1.64
N LEU A 134 7.01 -11.06 2.77
CA LEU A 134 6.93 -12.50 3.08
C LEU A 134 6.06 -13.25 2.08
N ASP A 135 4.95 -12.66 1.64
CA ASP A 135 4.08 -13.29 0.64
C ASP A 135 4.70 -13.31 -0.76
N ALA A 136 5.63 -12.40 -1.05
CA ALA A 136 6.29 -12.31 -2.35
C ALA A 136 7.37 -13.37 -2.55
N ILE A 137 7.86 -13.96 -1.48
CA ILE A 137 8.97 -14.95 -1.54
C ILE A 137 8.51 -16.30 -2.10
#